data_3ef9ce845edf3755e8d5b88ab68cc5ab
#
_entry.id   3ef9ce845edf3755e8d5b88ab68cc5ab
#
_cell.length_a   1.000
_cell.length_b   1.000
_cell.length_c   1.000
_cell.angle_alpha   90.00
_cell.angle_beta   90.00
_cell.angle_gamma   90.00
#
_symmetry.space_group_name_H-M   'P 1'
#
loop_
_entity.id
_entity.type
_entity.pdbx_description
1 polymer ?
#
loop_
_entity_poly.entity_id
_entity_poly.type
_entity_poly.pdbx_seq_one_letter_code
_entity_poly.pdbx_strand_id
1 'polypeptide(L)'
;VILKAGKVENIGPVEEVFSDVRSREAVGDEQLGGVLETLVSEHDEGFGLTKLDFMGQVLHVPRQYIPVGQSLRVHIHSKDVILSTLPPAGATSVLNILRAKVKKVGELQSKGYSVDIELDAGRPILATITRKSLAKLNLQPGQPIYAHIKAIKMMHELEGL
;
A
#
# COMPACT_ATOMS: atom_id res chain seq x y z
N VAL A 1 -8.42 12.06 -11.97
CA VAL A 1 -9.81 11.83 -12.40
C VAL A 1 -9.92 10.42 -12.97
N ILE A 2 -10.88 9.65 -12.47
CA ILE A 2 -11.25 8.35 -13.04
C ILE A 2 -12.56 8.50 -13.79
N LEU A 3 -12.58 8.01 -15.03
CA LEU A 3 -13.75 8.00 -15.90
C LEU A 3 -14.21 6.55 -16.14
N LYS A 4 -15.51 6.31 -16.04
CA LYS A 4 -16.14 5.05 -16.43
C LYS A 4 -17.37 5.36 -17.29
N ALA A 5 -17.44 4.74 -18.47
CA ALA A 5 -18.53 4.96 -19.43
C ALA A 5 -18.86 6.44 -19.69
N GLY A 6 -17.83 7.29 -19.77
CA GLY A 6 -17.98 8.73 -20.01
C GLY A 6 -18.42 9.57 -18.79
N LYS A 7 -18.56 8.95 -17.61
CA LYS A 7 -18.86 9.66 -16.36
C LYS A 7 -17.66 9.70 -15.44
N VAL A 8 -17.53 10.80 -14.70
CA VAL A 8 -16.52 10.93 -13.66
C VAL A 8 -16.93 10.08 -12.47
N GLU A 9 -16.13 9.06 -12.14
CA GLU A 9 -16.35 8.18 -10.98
C GLU A 9 -15.63 8.68 -9.74
N ASN A 10 -14.40 9.18 -9.91
CA ASN A 10 -13.64 9.73 -8.80
C ASN A 10 -12.69 10.85 -9.26
N ILE A 11 -12.52 11.86 -8.40
CA ILE A 11 -11.59 12.96 -8.58
C ILE A 11 -10.78 13.10 -7.30
N GLY A 12 -9.47 13.09 -7.42
CA GLY A 12 -8.57 13.30 -6.28
C GLY A 12 -7.12 13.04 -6.63
N PRO A 13 -6.21 13.23 -5.66
CA PRO A 13 -4.83 12.77 -5.78
C PRO A 13 -4.78 11.27 -6.05
N VAL A 14 -3.76 10.84 -6.79
CA VAL A 14 -3.63 9.42 -7.19
C VAL A 14 -3.57 8.50 -5.97
N GLU A 15 -2.94 8.95 -4.90
CA GLU A 15 -2.82 8.23 -3.64
C GLU A 15 -4.17 7.93 -2.99
N GLU A 16 -5.08 8.89 -3.03
CA GLU A 16 -6.43 8.74 -2.47
C GLU A 16 -7.31 7.88 -3.36
N VAL A 17 -7.21 8.05 -4.68
CA VAL A 17 -8.03 7.31 -5.64
C VAL A 17 -7.73 5.81 -5.61
N PHE A 18 -6.46 5.41 -5.52
CA PHE A 18 -6.06 4.00 -5.48
C PHE A 18 -6.31 3.33 -4.12
N SER A 19 -6.44 4.10 -3.07
CA SER A 19 -6.82 3.59 -1.73
C SER A 19 -8.32 3.64 -1.46
N ASP A 20 -9.11 4.23 -2.35
CA ASP A 20 -10.57 4.32 -2.20
C ASP A 20 -11.27 3.08 -2.77
N VAL A 21 -11.93 2.34 -1.90
CA VAL A 21 -12.69 1.14 -2.27
C VAL A 21 -13.78 1.43 -3.31
N ARG A 22 -14.35 2.63 -3.30
CA ARG A 22 -15.37 3.05 -4.29
C ARG A 22 -14.81 3.10 -5.71
N SER A 23 -13.51 3.27 -5.84
CA SER A 23 -12.83 3.26 -7.14
C SER A 23 -12.61 1.85 -7.70
N ARG A 24 -12.92 0.78 -6.94
CA ARG A 24 -12.67 -0.62 -7.30
C ARG A 24 -13.15 -0.99 -8.70
N GLU A 25 -14.38 -0.61 -9.04
CA GLU A 25 -14.95 -0.93 -10.35
C GLU A 25 -14.28 -0.17 -11.51
N ALA A 26 -13.75 1.01 -11.23
CA ALA A 26 -13.12 1.87 -12.24
C ALA A 26 -11.64 1.59 -12.44
N VAL A 27 -10.89 1.32 -11.36
CA VAL A 27 -9.45 1.02 -11.44
C VAL A 27 -9.14 -0.48 -11.53
N GLY A 28 -10.11 -1.32 -11.18
CA GLY A 28 -9.94 -2.77 -11.09
C GLY A 28 -9.30 -3.21 -9.77
N ASP A 29 -9.61 -4.43 -9.37
CA ASP A 29 -9.10 -5.05 -8.14
C ASP A 29 -7.57 -5.08 -8.06
N GLU A 30 -6.91 -5.24 -9.20
CA GLU A 30 -5.45 -5.35 -9.27
C GLU A 30 -4.72 -4.03 -9.03
N GLN A 31 -5.41 -2.91 -9.07
CA GLN A 31 -4.82 -1.59 -8.85
C GLN A 31 -5.14 -1.01 -7.47
N LEU A 32 -6.06 -1.62 -6.74
CA LEU A 32 -6.37 -1.18 -5.38
C LEU A 32 -5.21 -1.42 -4.42
N GLY A 33 -4.95 -0.46 -3.54
CA GLY A 33 -3.87 -0.58 -2.57
C GLY A 33 -3.42 0.77 -2.04
N GLY A 34 -2.22 1.16 -2.36
CA GLY A 34 -1.67 2.46 -2.00
C GLY A 34 -0.60 2.90 -2.98
N VAL A 35 -0.57 4.18 -3.28
CA VAL A 35 0.51 4.83 -4.01
C VAL A 35 1.28 5.68 -3.03
N LEU A 36 2.58 5.43 -2.90
CA LEU A 36 3.45 6.15 -1.99
C LEU A 36 4.50 6.91 -2.78
N GLU A 37 4.69 8.16 -2.42
CA GLU A 37 5.80 8.97 -2.89
C GLU A 37 6.96 8.82 -1.92
N THR A 38 8.10 8.37 -2.42
CA THR A 38 9.28 8.03 -1.63
C THR A 38 10.50 8.75 -2.17
N LEU A 39 11.58 8.81 -1.37
CA LEU A 39 12.88 9.31 -1.79
C LEU A 39 13.89 8.17 -1.79
N VAL A 40 14.69 8.07 -2.85
CA VAL A 40 15.82 7.15 -2.89
C VAL A 40 16.85 7.61 -1.86
N SER A 41 17.08 6.80 -0.83
CA SER A 41 18.00 7.15 0.27
C SER A 41 19.37 6.48 0.16
N GLU A 42 19.41 5.26 -0.36
CA GLU A 42 20.66 4.48 -0.45
C GLU A 42 20.53 3.36 -1.47
N HIS A 43 21.64 2.97 -2.07
CA HIS A 43 21.76 1.75 -2.85
C HIS A 43 22.66 0.76 -2.13
N ASP A 44 22.12 -0.44 -1.88
CA ASP A 44 22.87 -1.55 -1.29
C ASP A 44 23.29 -2.51 -2.42
N GLU A 45 24.52 -2.31 -2.89
CA GLU A 45 25.06 -3.12 -3.99
C GLU A 45 25.31 -4.58 -3.55
N GLY A 46 25.57 -4.82 -2.27
CA GLY A 46 25.84 -6.16 -1.74
C GLY A 46 24.62 -7.07 -1.78
N PHE A 47 23.45 -6.52 -1.55
CA PHE A 47 22.17 -7.24 -1.61
C PHE A 47 21.33 -6.93 -2.85
N GLY A 48 21.81 -6.05 -3.73
CA GLY A 48 21.05 -5.68 -4.93
C GLY A 48 19.72 -4.95 -4.62
N LEU A 49 19.74 -4.11 -3.60
CA LEU A 49 18.56 -3.40 -3.12
C LEU A 49 18.73 -1.89 -3.21
N THR A 50 17.62 -1.19 -3.31
CA THR A 50 17.51 0.25 -3.12
C THR A 50 16.64 0.52 -1.91
N LYS A 51 17.12 1.37 -0.99
CA LYS A 51 16.36 1.85 0.15
C LYS A 51 15.62 3.11 -0.23
N LEU A 52 14.35 3.14 0.12
CA LEU A 52 13.45 4.28 -0.10
C LEU A 52 13.03 4.82 1.27
N ASP A 53 13.14 6.12 1.46
CA ASP A 53 12.54 6.80 2.61
C ASP A 53 11.08 7.13 2.31
N PHE A 54 10.21 6.70 3.19
CA PHE A 54 8.79 7.05 3.20
C PHE A 54 8.45 7.64 4.57
N MET A 55 8.45 8.96 4.67
CA MET A 55 8.09 9.67 5.91
C MET A 55 8.85 9.18 7.14
N GLY A 56 10.14 8.90 7.01
CA GLY A 56 11.00 8.37 8.06
C GLY A 56 10.91 6.86 8.26
N GLN A 57 10.16 6.16 7.46
CA GLN A 57 10.11 4.70 7.41
C GLN A 57 10.83 4.19 6.17
N VAL A 58 11.56 3.09 6.30
CA VAL A 58 12.39 2.56 5.21
C VAL A 58 11.67 1.44 4.48
N LEU A 59 11.65 1.55 3.15
CA LEU A 59 11.22 0.48 2.25
C LEU A 59 12.41 -0.02 1.43
N HIS A 60 12.44 -1.31 1.15
CA HIS A 60 13.44 -1.96 0.32
C HIS A 60 12.79 -2.47 -0.96
N VAL A 61 13.38 -2.10 -2.07
CA VAL A 61 12.97 -2.56 -3.40
C VAL A 61 14.17 -3.11 -4.16
N PRO A 62 13.97 -3.94 -5.19
CA PRO A 62 15.07 -4.33 -6.07
C PRO A 62 15.85 -3.13 -6.58
N ARG A 63 17.14 -3.29 -6.81
CA ARG A 63 18.07 -2.23 -7.23
C ARG A 63 17.48 -1.39 -8.34
N GLN A 64 17.38 -0.08 -8.09
CA GLN A 64 16.92 0.93 -9.04
C GLN A 64 18.10 1.79 -9.51
N TYR A 65 18.07 2.21 -10.78
CA TYR A 65 19.11 3.08 -11.38
C TYR A 65 18.69 4.56 -11.33
N ILE A 66 18.21 4.97 -10.18
CA ILE A 66 17.75 6.34 -9.89
C ILE A 66 18.72 6.91 -8.85
N PRO A 67 19.23 8.16 -9.06
CA PRO A 67 20.12 8.79 -8.11
C PRO A 67 19.53 8.93 -6.70
N VAL A 68 20.38 8.82 -5.68
CA VAL A 68 20.02 9.13 -4.30
C VAL A 68 19.50 10.58 -4.20
N GLY A 69 18.43 10.79 -3.45
CA GLY A 69 17.76 12.09 -3.29
C GLY A 69 16.63 12.34 -4.29
N GLN A 70 16.50 11.53 -5.33
CA GLN A 70 15.37 11.64 -6.26
C GLN A 70 14.13 10.91 -5.74
N SER A 71 12.96 11.42 -6.12
CA SER A 71 11.70 10.81 -5.78
C SER A 71 11.42 9.59 -6.65
N LEU A 72 10.80 8.59 -6.05
CA LEU A 72 10.30 7.41 -6.72
C LEU A 72 8.90 7.10 -6.20
N ARG A 73 7.94 7.03 -7.09
CA ARG A 73 6.58 6.65 -6.76
C ARG A 73 6.44 5.12 -6.84
N VAL A 74 5.86 4.55 -5.81
CA VAL A 74 5.65 3.09 -5.72
C VAL A 74 4.19 2.76 -5.48
N HIS A 75 3.76 1.62 -5.98
CA HIS A 75 2.42 1.09 -5.77
C HIS A 75 2.49 -0.19 -4.95
N ILE A 76 1.63 -0.27 -3.94
CA ILE A 76 1.43 -1.42 -3.07
C ILE A 76 0.04 -1.97 -3.32
N HIS A 77 -0.05 -3.21 -3.78
CA HIS A 77 -1.34 -3.85 -4.02
C HIS A 77 -1.99 -4.27 -2.71
N SER A 78 -3.30 -4.06 -2.56
CA SER A 78 -4.01 -4.32 -1.30
C SER A 78 -3.90 -5.76 -0.80
N LYS A 79 -3.81 -6.73 -1.70
CA LYS A 79 -3.64 -8.16 -1.36
C LYS A 79 -2.21 -8.54 -0.96
N ASP A 80 -1.23 -7.66 -1.22
CA ASP A 80 0.16 -7.84 -0.81
C ASP A 80 0.45 -7.21 0.57
N VAL A 81 -0.57 -6.67 1.23
CA VAL A 81 -0.47 -6.10 2.58
C VAL A 81 -0.99 -7.11 3.61
N ILE A 82 -0.09 -7.55 4.48
CA ILE A 82 -0.39 -8.46 5.58
C ILE A 82 -0.43 -7.65 6.87
N LEU A 83 -1.45 -7.83 7.69
CA LEU A 83 -1.64 -7.07 8.93
C LEU A 83 -1.25 -7.86 10.16
N SER A 84 -0.59 -7.18 11.10
CA SER A 84 -0.27 -7.72 12.42
C SER A 84 -0.48 -6.65 13.49
N THR A 85 -1.10 -7.04 14.60
CA THR A 85 -1.36 -6.14 15.74
C THR A 85 -0.16 -5.99 16.67
N LEU A 86 0.83 -6.88 16.55
CA LEU A 86 2.06 -6.86 17.31
C LEU A 86 3.23 -6.47 16.42
N PRO A 87 4.27 -5.82 16.98
CA PRO A 87 5.49 -5.59 16.25
C PRO A 87 6.08 -6.91 15.76
N PRO A 88 6.78 -6.89 14.62
CA PRO A 88 7.41 -8.10 14.11
C PRO A 88 8.40 -8.65 15.15
N ALA A 89 8.24 -9.92 15.47
CA ALA A 89 9.11 -10.64 16.38
C ALA A 89 9.83 -11.76 15.63
N GLY A 90 11.15 -11.79 15.73
CA GLY A 90 11.97 -12.79 15.05
C GLY A 90 12.26 -12.49 13.59
N ALA A 91 12.98 -13.41 12.95
CA ALA A 91 13.36 -13.28 11.54
C ALA A 91 12.18 -13.56 10.62
N THR A 92 12.01 -12.72 9.61
CA THR A 92 11.00 -12.87 8.57
C THR A 92 11.60 -12.50 7.21
N SER A 93 11.10 -13.11 6.14
CA SER A 93 11.49 -12.76 4.78
C SER A 93 10.83 -11.46 4.29
N VAL A 94 9.88 -10.92 5.02
CA VAL A 94 9.26 -9.64 4.70
C VAL A 94 10.13 -8.51 5.24
N LEU A 95 10.77 -7.77 4.32
CA LEU A 95 11.64 -6.64 4.68
C LEU A 95 10.85 -5.36 4.93
N ASN A 96 9.72 -5.20 4.27
CA ASN A 96 8.96 -3.95 4.25
C ASN A 96 7.81 -4.00 5.24
N ILE A 97 7.96 -3.28 6.35
CA ILE A 97 6.96 -3.21 7.41
C ILE A 97 6.74 -1.75 7.75
N LEU A 98 5.53 -1.26 7.48
CA LEU A 98 5.11 0.10 7.82
C LEU A 98 4.28 0.10 9.10
N ARG A 99 4.56 1.04 9.97
CA ARG A 99 3.68 1.38 11.07
C ARG A 99 2.54 2.24 10.54
N ALA A 100 1.34 1.86 10.87
CA ALA A 100 0.12 2.54 10.45
C ALA A 100 -0.93 2.52 11.56
N LYS A 101 -2.06 3.17 11.30
CA LYS A 101 -3.27 3.05 12.13
C LYS A 101 -4.42 2.57 11.25
N VAL A 102 -5.30 1.79 11.84
CA VAL A 102 -6.57 1.44 11.20
C VAL A 102 -7.42 2.70 11.11
N LYS A 103 -7.78 3.09 9.89
CA LYS A 103 -8.66 4.24 9.65
C LYS A 103 -10.12 3.79 9.61
N LYS A 104 -10.39 2.73 8.84
CA LYS A 104 -11.73 2.19 8.67
C LYS A 104 -11.69 0.70 8.37
N VAL A 105 -12.61 -0.04 8.95
CA VAL A 105 -12.90 -1.41 8.58
C VAL A 105 -14.05 -1.38 7.58
N GLY A 106 -13.81 -1.84 6.36
CA GLY A 106 -14.79 -1.85 5.28
C GLY A 106 -15.93 -2.84 5.51
N GLU A 107 -16.97 -2.69 4.73
CA GLU A 107 -18.08 -3.64 4.71
C GLU A 107 -17.67 -4.94 4.01
N LEU A 108 -18.30 -6.03 4.41
CA LEU A 108 -18.13 -7.30 3.74
C LEU A 108 -18.63 -7.20 2.30
N GLN A 109 -17.79 -7.55 1.35
CA GLN A 109 -18.21 -7.60 -0.04
C GLN A 109 -19.34 -8.63 -0.21
N SER A 110 -20.40 -8.26 -0.90
CA SER A 110 -21.60 -9.08 -1.09
C SER A 110 -21.34 -10.41 -1.81
N LYS A 111 -20.22 -10.53 -2.50
CA LYS A 111 -19.80 -11.72 -3.27
C LYS A 111 -18.43 -12.29 -2.87
N GLY A 112 -17.87 -11.88 -1.73
CA GLY A 112 -16.52 -12.27 -1.36
C GLY A 112 -16.36 -12.64 0.10
N TYR A 113 -15.28 -13.37 0.41
CA TYR A 113 -14.88 -13.72 1.76
C TYR A 113 -13.81 -12.76 2.31
N SER A 114 -13.62 -11.64 1.66
CA SER A 114 -12.61 -10.62 2.00
C SER A 114 -13.24 -9.30 2.44
N VAL A 115 -12.46 -8.57 3.18
CA VAL A 115 -12.77 -7.25 3.70
C VAL A 115 -11.60 -6.31 3.41
N ASP A 116 -11.90 -5.09 3.03
CA ASP A 116 -10.89 -4.05 2.82
C ASP A 116 -10.72 -3.23 4.10
N ILE A 117 -9.48 -3.03 4.50
CA ILE A 117 -9.10 -2.25 5.66
C ILE A 117 -8.37 -1.02 5.17
N GLU A 118 -8.92 0.15 5.44
CA GLU A 118 -8.24 1.42 5.17
C GLU A 118 -7.26 1.71 6.31
N LEU A 119 -6.00 1.93 5.95
CA LEU A 119 -4.91 2.26 6.86
C LEU A 119 -4.42 3.67 6.62
N ASP A 120 -3.93 4.29 7.67
CA ASP A 120 -3.17 5.54 7.62
C ASP A 120 -1.73 5.27 8.07
N ALA A 121 -0.81 5.31 7.13
CA ALA A 121 0.63 5.25 7.37
C ALA A 121 1.32 6.63 7.20
N GLY A 122 0.57 7.72 7.33
CA GLY A 122 0.90 9.07 6.90
C GLY A 122 0.38 9.36 5.48
N ARG A 123 0.08 8.31 4.75
CA ARG A 123 -0.68 8.29 3.49
C ARG A 123 -1.64 7.09 3.53
N PRO A 124 -2.74 7.16 2.80
CA PRO A 124 -3.71 6.08 2.78
C PRO A 124 -3.16 4.83 2.09
N ILE A 125 -3.34 3.68 2.73
CA ILE A 125 -3.04 2.35 2.19
C ILE A 125 -4.25 1.47 2.42
N LEU A 126 -4.59 0.65 1.43
CA LEU A 126 -5.64 -0.34 1.55
C LEU A 126 -5.03 -1.73 1.73
N ALA A 127 -5.57 -2.49 2.67
CA ALA A 127 -5.26 -3.92 2.84
C ALA A 127 -6.52 -4.75 2.62
N THR A 128 -6.43 -5.80 1.82
CA THR A 128 -7.53 -6.75 1.62
C THR A 128 -7.24 -8.03 2.39
N ILE A 129 -8.03 -8.32 3.41
CA ILE A 129 -7.87 -9.50 4.28
C ILE A 129 -9.10 -10.39 4.26
N THR A 130 -8.97 -11.63 4.74
CA THR A 130 -10.11 -12.52 4.85
C THR A 130 -11.00 -12.16 6.04
N ARG A 131 -12.29 -12.55 5.99
CA ARG A 131 -13.21 -12.40 7.13
C ARG A 131 -12.69 -13.10 8.38
N LYS A 132 -12.04 -14.26 8.23
CA LYS A 132 -11.44 -14.98 9.34
C LYS A 132 -10.30 -14.21 9.99
N SER A 133 -9.45 -13.58 9.16
CA SER A 133 -8.38 -12.72 9.65
C SER A 133 -8.92 -11.50 10.38
N LEU A 134 -9.97 -10.86 9.85
CA LEU A 134 -10.63 -9.74 10.52
C LEU A 134 -11.14 -10.14 11.91
N ALA A 135 -11.84 -11.26 12.02
CA ALA A 135 -12.35 -11.76 13.30
C ALA A 135 -11.21 -12.06 14.29
N LYS A 136 -10.11 -12.65 13.81
CA LYS A 136 -8.94 -12.96 14.65
C LYS A 136 -8.22 -11.72 15.15
N LEU A 137 -8.07 -10.71 14.30
CA LEU A 137 -7.33 -9.48 14.62
C LEU A 137 -8.16 -8.50 15.46
N ASN A 138 -9.49 -8.62 15.43
CA ASN A 138 -10.43 -7.73 16.14
C ASN A 138 -10.10 -6.25 15.94
N LEU A 139 -9.97 -5.83 14.67
CA LEU A 139 -9.51 -4.49 14.31
C LEU A 139 -10.54 -3.42 14.68
N GLN A 140 -10.05 -2.32 15.23
CA GLN A 140 -10.83 -1.14 15.59
C GLN A 140 -10.24 0.12 14.95
N PRO A 141 -11.06 1.09 14.51
CA PRO A 141 -10.57 2.38 14.05
C PRO A 141 -9.66 3.05 15.09
N GLY A 142 -8.54 3.62 14.63
CA GLY A 142 -7.53 4.26 15.47
C GLY A 142 -6.49 3.32 16.06
N GLN A 143 -6.68 2.01 15.93
CA GLN A 143 -5.75 1.01 16.46
C GLN A 143 -4.42 1.04 15.69
N PRO A 144 -3.26 1.06 16.41
CA PRO A 144 -1.97 0.85 15.77
C PRO A 144 -1.89 -0.53 15.13
N ILE A 145 -1.29 -0.58 13.94
CA ILE A 145 -1.14 -1.80 13.15
C ILE A 145 0.20 -1.81 12.42
N TYR A 146 0.73 -2.99 12.17
CA TYR A 146 1.91 -3.19 11.33
C TYR A 146 1.48 -3.75 9.99
N ALA A 147 1.78 -3.03 8.92
CA ALA A 147 1.53 -3.45 7.56
C ALA A 147 2.79 -4.06 6.97
N HIS A 148 2.80 -5.38 6.84
CA HIS A 148 3.88 -6.14 6.20
C HIS A 148 3.59 -6.19 4.71
N ILE A 149 4.48 -5.64 3.89
CA ILE A 149 4.29 -5.50 2.46
C ILE A 149 5.11 -6.56 1.74
N LYS A 150 4.43 -7.49 1.09
CA LYS A 150 5.06 -8.61 0.39
C LYS A 150 5.73 -8.18 -0.90
N ALA A 151 5.09 -7.29 -1.66
CA ALA A 151 5.60 -6.84 -2.95
C ALA A 151 5.29 -5.35 -3.16
N ILE A 152 6.23 -4.67 -3.81
CA ILE A 152 6.13 -3.26 -4.17
C ILE A 152 6.40 -3.14 -5.67
N LYS A 153 5.54 -2.43 -6.39
CA LYS A 153 5.74 -2.12 -7.81
C LYS A 153 6.24 -0.69 -7.95
N MET A 154 7.32 -0.49 -8.70
CA MET A 154 7.76 0.82 -9.11
C MET A 154 6.80 1.38 -10.15
N MET A 155 6.36 2.62 -9.94
CA MET A 155 5.61 3.37 -10.94
C MET A 155 6.63 4.23 -11.69
N HIS A 156 6.98 3.79 -12.89
CA HIS A 156 7.70 4.66 -13.80
C HIS A 156 6.72 5.76 -14.23
N GLU A 157 7.16 7.00 -14.18
CA GLU A 157 6.39 8.06 -14.84
C GLU A 157 6.15 7.59 -16.28
N LEU A 158 4.89 7.58 -16.67
CA LEU A 158 4.54 7.42 -18.08
C LEU A 158 5.13 8.64 -18.79
N GLU A 159 6.37 8.48 -19.27
CA GLU A 159 6.97 9.46 -20.14
C GLU A 159 6.07 9.57 -21.38
N GLY A 160 5.42 10.68 -21.51
CA GLY A 160 4.81 11.14 -22.74
C GLY A 160 3.43 10.56 -23.04
N LEU A 161 2.47 11.18 -22.48
CA LEU A 161 1.20 11.45 -23.20
C LEU A 161 0.99 12.94 -23.25
#